data_36dc900e87975483970c8f86cf720dcc
#
_entry.id   36dc900e87975483970c8f86cf720dcc
#
_cell.length_a   1.000
_cell.length_b   1.000
_cell.length_c   1.000
_cell.angle_alpha   90.00
_cell.angle_beta   90.00
_cell.angle_gamma   90.00
#
_symmetry.space_group_name_H-M   'P 1'
#
loop_
_entity.id
_entity.type
_entity.pdbx_description
1 polymer ?
#
loop_
_entity_poly.entity_id
_entity_poly.type
_entity_poly.pdbx_seq_one_letter_code
_entity_poly.pdbx_strand_id
1 'polypeptide(L)'
;MVGVRSVNLFHGNTTNNMSFHLIKEDDRLFFNKMLISIDVGIKNLAMCFIDSDTKRIIEWEVASVPSERQGGLLPALKEHLDRREWLRDAKTVVIERQPDRNKKMKAIEHYLHGFFCGRGLDTIVFDAKYKIPDVVGPGRKQYIKRKNTAIERAREWVTTNSLNSSWLDFFNNHKKKDDLADTVMQALAYIGQQKPVPEQKKKEIIRPRKPTPNQRDTKYSKSNLAWLWSNEEHEKLKKDKRFNKDVKRYFHTLEEFVSAVNPQDANS
;
A
#
# COMPACT_ATOMS: atom_id res chain seq x y z
N MET A 1 -5.01 44.53 -0.46
CA MET A 1 -3.57 44.72 -0.22
C MET A 1 -3.00 43.39 0.24
N VAL A 2 -2.33 42.68 -0.64
CA VAL A 2 -1.72 41.37 -0.34
C VAL A 2 -0.23 41.62 -0.23
N GLY A 3 0.33 41.36 0.97
CA GLY A 3 1.73 41.63 1.29
C GLY A 3 2.67 40.64 0.63
N VAL A 4 3.56 41.15 -0.20
CA VAL A 4 4.68 40.42 -0.81
C VAL A 4 5.81 40.42 0.21
N ARG A 5 6.22 39.22 0.71
CA ARG A 5 7.49 39.06 1.46
C ARG A 5 8.62 38.78 0.49
N SER A 6 9.55 39.73 0.37
CA SER A 6 10.79 39.59 -0.37
C SER A 6 11.79 38.74 0.42
N VAL A 7 12.36 37.73 -0.23
CA VAL A 7 13.49 36.95 0.26
C VAL A 7 14.74 37.47 -0.44
N ASN A 8 15.67 38.07 0.35
CA ASN A 8 16.97 38.49 -0.14
C ASN A 8 17.87 37.28 -0.44
N LEU A 9 18.31 37.13 -1.67
CA LEU A 9 19.32 36.18 -2.09
C LEU A 9 20.61 36.93 -2.51
N PHE A 10 21.72 36.42 -2.04
CA PHE A 10 23.08 36.91 -2.22
C PHE A 10 23.48 37.11 -3.69
N HIS A 11 24.25 38.19 -3.95
CA HIS A 11 24.80 38.51 -5.25
C HIS A 11 25.96 37.57 -5.63
N GLY A 12 25.81 36.91 -6.77
CA GLY A 12 26.88 36.31 -7.54
C GLY A 12 26.55 36.50 -9.03
N ASN A 13 27.33 37.34 -9.72
CA ASN A 13 27.17 37.64 -11.13
C ASN A 13 27.38 36.43 -12.03
N THR A 14 26.33 35.97 -12.68
CA THR A 14 26.37 35.39 -14.05
C THR A 14 24.94 35.43 -14.63
N THR A 15 24.82 36.13 -15.75
CA THR A 15 23.58 36.31 -16.51
C THR A 15 23.12 35.01 -17.13
N ASN A 16 22.22 34.27 -16.45
CA ASN A 16 21.35 33.30 -17.07
C ASN A 16 19.91 33.68 -16.69
N ASN A 17 19.18 34.16 -17.69
CA ASN A 17 17.73 34.42 -17.60
C ASN A 17 17.00 33.08 -17.34
N MET A 18 16.91 32.66 -16.08
CA MET A 18 15.91 31.69 -15.65
C MET A 18 14.59 32.40 -15.39
N SER A 19 13.66 32.31 -16.32
CA SER A 19 12.29 32.71 -16.08
C SER A 19 11.69 31.79 -15.00
N PHE A 20 11.65 32.25 -13.75
CA PHE A 20 10.89 31.59 -12.71
C PHE A 20 9.40 31.77 -13.04
N HIS A 21 8.78 30.68 -13.56
CA HIS A 21 7.33 30.61 -13.59
C HIS A 21 6.84 30.53 -12.13
N LEU A 22 6.21 31.62 -11.67
CA LEU A 22 5.47 31.62 -10.42
C LEU A 22 4.32 30.61 -10.55
N ILE A 23 4.50 29.44 -9.93
CA ILE A 23 3.44 28.45 -9.81
C ILE A 23 2.33 29.08 -8.97
N LYS A 24 1.15 29.28 -9.56
CA LYS A 24 -0.02 29.83 -8.87
C LYS A 24 -0.40 28.94 -7.69
N GLU A 25 -0.98 29.50 -6.63
CA GLU A 25 -1.42 28.74 -5.46
C GLU A 25 -2.39 27.60 -5.82
N ASP A 26 -3.25 27.82 -6.82
CA ASP A 26 -4.18 26.83 -7.37
C ASP A 26 -3.44 25.64 -8.00
N ASP A 27 -2.30 25.86 -8.67
CA ASP A 27 -1.49 24.80 -9.24
C ASP A 27 -0.85 23.94 -8.14
N ARG A 28 -0.42 24.54 -7.01
CA ARG A 28 0.14 23.79 -5.86
C ARG A 28 -0.92 22.91 -5.20
N LEU A 29 -2.17 23.35 -5.09
CA LEU A 29 -3.28 22.55 -4.56
C LEU A 29 -3.62 21.38 -5.51
N PHE A 30 -3.49 21.58 -6.81
CA PHE A 30 -3.70 20.54 -7.82
C PHE A 30 -2.66 19.42 -7.70
N PHE A 31 -1.37 19.78 -7.62
CA PHE A 31 -0.28 18.77 -7.52
C PHE A 31 -0.29 17.99 -6.20
N ASN A 32 -0.84 18.53 -5.10
CA ASN A 32 -0.96 17.81 -3.82
C ASN A 32 -1.87 16.57 -3.88
N LYS A 33 -2.58 16.35 -4.99
CA LYS A 33 -3.56 15.27 -5.16
C LYS A 33 -3.11 14.19 -6.15
N MET A 34 -1.93 14.37 -6.76
CA MET A 34 -1.41 13.45 -7.77
C MET A 34 -0.73 12.24 -7.16
N LEU A 35 -1.20 11.07 -7.54
CA LEU A 35 -0.75 9.78 -7.04
C LEU A 35 -0.22 8.92 -8.18
N ILE A 36 0.95 8.29 -7.98
CA ILE A 36 1.48 7.24 -8.84
C ILE A 36 1.26 5.91 -8.14
N SER A 37 0.62 4.96 -8.79
CA SER A 37 0.51 3.58 -8.36
C SER A 37 1.38 2.68 -9.25
N ILE A 38 2.26 1.88 -8.63
CA ILE A 38 3.26 1.06 -9.32
C ILE A 38 3.06 -0.42 -8.98
N ASP A 39 2.88 -1.24 -10.01
CA ASP A 39 3.04 -2.69 -9.95
C ASP A 39 4.45 -3.06 -10.41
N VAL A 40 5.21 -3.75 -9.53
CA VAL A 40 6.64 -3.93 -9.69
C VAL A 40 6.95 -5.09 -10.63
N GLY A 41 7.56 -4.79 -11.77
CA GLY A 41 8.04 -5.76 -12.73
C GLY A 41 9.22 -5.26 -13.55
N ILE A 42 10.06 -6.18 -14.08
CA ILE A 42 11.16 -5.81 -14.99
C ILE A 42 10.65 -5.78 -16.44
N LYS A 43 9.97 -6.85 -16.85
CA LYS A 43 9.39 -6.96 -18.19
C LYS A 43 8.08 -6.20 -18.34
N ASN A 44 7.37 -6.02 -17.22
CA ASN A 44 6.07 -5.36 -17.17
C ASN A 44 6.06 -4.46 -15.93
N LEU A 45 6.76 -3.35 -15.97
CA LEU A 45 6.62 -2.30 -14.97
C LEU A 45 5.35 -1.53 -15.33
N ALA A 46 4.30 -1.70 -14.53
CA ALA A 46 3.05 -1.01 -14.76
C ALA A 46 2.93 0.20 -13.83
N MET A 47 2.45 1.31 -14.39
CA MET A 47 2.27 2.57 -13.66
C MET A 47 0.94 3.21 -14.02
N CYS A 48 0.24 3.73 -13.01
CA CYS A 48 -0.96 4.54 -13.16
C CYS A 48 -0.76 5.87 -12.43
N PHE A 49 -0.79 6.97 -13.16
CA PHE A 49 -0.78 8.32 -12.61
C PHE A 49 -2.21 8.84 -12.59
N ILE A 50 -2.70 9.15 -11.40
CA ILE A 50 -4.12 9.43 -11.14
C ILE A 50 -4.30 10.60 -10.17
N ASP A 51 -5.26 11.44 -10.41
CA ASP A 51 -5.74 12.42 -9.44
C ASP A 51 -6.53 11.71 -8.34
N SER A 52 -6.12 11.85 -7.09
CA SER A 52 -6.72 11.13 -5.95
C SER A 52 -8.12 11.61 -5.58
N ASP A 53 -8.48 12.85 -5.91
CA ASP A 53 -9.79 13.42 -5.60
C ASP A 53 -10.81 13.07 -6.70
N THR A 54 -10.50 13.43 -7.93
CA THR A 54 -11.40 13.20 -9.08
C THR A 54 -11.35 11.75 -9.56
N LYS A 55 -10.27 11.02 -9.24
CA LYS A 55 -9.93 9.68 -9.73
C LYS A 55 -9.79 9.65 -11.26
N ARG A 56 -9.39 10.76 -11.87
CA ARG A 56 -9.05 10.82 -13.27
C ARG A 56 -7.68 10.23 -13.50
N ILE A 57 -7.56 9.27 -14.42
CA ILE A 57 -6.29 8.77 -14.91
C ILE A 57 -5.69 9.81 -15.84
N ILE A 58 -4.45 10.18 -15.57
CA ILE A 58 -3.66 11.12 -16.38
C ILE A 58 -2.74 10.33 -17.32
N GLU A 59 -2.02 9.34 -16.76
CA GLU A 59 -1.15 8.44 -17.51
C GLU A 59 -1.33 7.00 -17.03
N TRP A 60 -1.32 6.05 -17.96
CA TRP A 60 -1.46 4.63 -17.66
C TRP A 60 -0.65 3.79 -18.63
N GLU A 61 0.35 3.08 -18.12
CA GLU A 61 1.26 2.34 -18.98
C GLU A 61 1.74 1.03 -18.38
N VAL A 62 2.18 0.13 -19.27
CA VAL A 62 3.04 -1.01 -18.94
C VAL A 62 4.27 -0.95 -19.83
N ALA A 63 5.44 -0.95 -19.23
CA ALA A 63 6.69 -0.83 -19.94
C ALA A 63 7.71 -1.89 -19.53
N SER A 64 8.57 -2.28 -20.45
CA SER A 64 9.72 -3.14 -20.19
C SER A 64 10.95 -2.30 -19.86
N VAL A 65 11.61 -2.61 -18.75
CA VAL A 65 12.89 -2.00 -18.40
C VAL A 65 14.01 -2.76 -19.12
N PRO A 66 14.77 -2.12 -20.03
CA PRO A 66 15.86 -2.78 -20.75
C PRO A 66 17.00 -3.13 -19.80
N SER A 67 17.07 -4.40 -19.36
CA SER A 67 18.06 -4.87 -18.39
C SER A 67 19.41 -5.27 -18.96
N GLU A 68 19.54 -5.29 -20.28
CA GLU A 68 20.75 -5.76 -21.00
C GLU A 68 21.77 -4.65 -21.29
N ARG A 69 21.47 -3.42 -20.87
CA ARG A 69 22.36 -2.28 -21.07
C ARG A 69 23.58 -2.32 -20.13
N GLN A 70 24.70 -1.72 -20.57
CA GLN A 70 25.87 -1.46 -19.74
C GLN A 70 25.46 -0.77 -18.42
N GLY A 71 25.92 -1.30 -17.27
CA GLY A 71 25.57 -0.80 -15.94
C GLY A 71 24.46 -1.61 -15.24
N GLY A 72 23.75 -2.50 -15.94
CA GLY A 72 22.76 -3.39 -15.37
C GLY A 72 21.37 -2.78 -15.15
N LEU A 73 20.55 -3.49 -14.39
CA LEU A 73 19.13 -3.19 -14.26
C LEU A 73 18.81 -1.85 -13.57
N LEU A 74 19.50 -1.50 -12.48
CA LEU A 74 19.16 -0.31 -11.70
C LEU A 74 19.45 1.01 -12.43
N PRO A 75 20.60 1.18 -13.12
CA PRO A 75 20.82 2.34 -13.99
C PRO A 75 19.79 2.42 -15.14
N ALA A 76 19.45 1.27 -15.77
CA ALA A 76 18.42 1.23 -16.81
C ALA A 76 17.03 1.63 -16.27
N LEU A 77 16.69 1.20 -15.06
CA LEU A 77 15.46 1.58 -14.39
C LEU A 77 15.45 3.08 -14.07
N LYS A 78 16.56 3.61 -13.58
CA LYS A 78 16.71 5.07 -13.33
C LYS A 78 16.45 5.87 -14.61
N GLU A 79 17.13 5.53 -15.70
CA GLU A 79 16.97 6.20 -16.98
C GLU A 79 15.52 6.10 -17.50
N HIS A 80 14.92 4.93 -17.32
CA HIS A 80 13.52 4.68 -17.69
C HIS A 80 12.55 5.58 -16.93
N LEU A 81 12.76 5.79 -15.63
CA LEU A 81 11.94 6.68 -14.81
C LEU A 81 12.23 8.15 -15.12
N ASP A 82 13.48 8.55 -15.28
CA ASP A 82 13.87 9.94 -15.54
C ASP A 82 13.32 10.50 -16.87
N ARG A 83 13.04 9.64 -17.84
CA ARG A 83 12.43 10.02 -19.13
C ARG A 83 10.93 10.37 -19.01
N ARG A 84 10.29 10.10 -17.88
CA ARG A 84 8.87 10.36 -17.64
C ARG A 84 8.70 11.65 -16.87
N GLU A 85 8.50 12.73 -17.61
CA GLU A 85 8.36 14.07 -17.00
C GLU A 85 7.19 14.14 -16.02
N TRP A 86 6.08 13.44 -16.32
CA TRP A 86 4.88 13.40 -15.47
C TRP A 86 5.11 12.80 -14.07
N LEU A 87 6.19 12.03 -13.86
CA LEU A 87 6.55 11.56 -12.52
C LEU A 87 6.92 12.69 -11.54
N ARG A 88 7.30 13.85 -12.07
CA ARG A 88 7.67 15.03 -11.26
C ARG A 88 6.46 15.72 -10.64
N ASP A 89 5.29 15.54 -11.25
CA ASP A 89 4.03 16.17 -10.82
C ASP A 89 3.33 15.38 -9.71
N ALA A 90 3.87 14.21 -9.34
CA ALA A 90 3.33 13.40 -8.28
C ALA A 90 3.65 13.97 -6.89
N LYS A 91 2.72 13.75 -5.95
CA LYS A 91 2.95 13.99 -4.53
C LYS A 91 3.14 12.67 -3.78
N THR A 92 2.36 11.67 -4.14
CA THR A 92 2.35 10.36 -3.47
C THR A 92 2.69 9.25 -4.45
N VAL A 93 3.49 8.28 -4.01
CA VAL A 93 3.83 7.07 -4.77
C VAL A 93 3.46 5.84 -3.95
N VAL A 94 2.64 4.97 -4.53
CA VAL A 94 2.21 3.71 -3.93
C VAL A 94 2.84 2.57 -4.71
N ILE A 95 3.73 1.82 -4.07
CA ILE A 95 4.49 0.71 -4.66
C ILE A 95 3.93 -0.60 -4.12
N GLU A 96 3.62 -1.56 -4.99
CA GLU A 96 3.20 -2.88 -4.54
C GLU A 96 4.28 -3.57 -3.73
N ARG A 97 3.92 -4.08 -2.55
CA ARG A 97 4.80 -4.87 -1.70
C ARG A 97 5.17 -6.19 -2.38
N GLN A 98 6.47 -6.41 -2.55
CA GLN A 98 6.97 -7.65 -3.12
C GLN A 98 7.28 -8.70 -2.03
N PRO A 99 7.03 -9.98 -2.31
CA PRO A 99 7.35 -11.06 -1.38
C PRO A 99 8.87 -11.16 -1.11
N ASP A 100 9.27 -11.35 0.15
CA ASP A 100 10.69 -11.43 0.55
C ASP A 100 11.44 -12.60 -0.10
N ARG A 101 10.72 -13.67 -0.47
CA ARG A 101 11.27 -14.81 -1.24
C ARG A 101 11.71 -14.42 -2.66
N ASN A 102 11.14 -13.36 -3.24
CA ASN A 102 11.52 -12.86 -4.56
C ASN A 102 12.53 -11.71 -4.41
N LYS A 103 13.77 -12.05 -4.05
CA LYS A 103 14.84 -11.08 -3.75
C LYS A 103 15.06 -10.06 -4.87
N LYS A 104 14.90 -10.47 -6.14
CA LYS A 104 15.09 -9.60 -7.30
C LYS A 104 14.00 -8.50 -7.37
N MET A 105 12.73 -8.88 -7.22
CA MET A 105 11.62 -7.91 -7.21
C MET A 105 11.66 -7.05 -5.95
N LYS A 106 12.07 -7.63 -4.81
CA LYS A 106 12.25 -6.90 -3.55
C LYS A 106 13.33 -5.82 -3.66
N ALA A 107 14.44 -6.12 -4.34
CA ALA A 107 15.48 -5.13 -4.61
C ALA A 107 14.97 -3.97 -5.48
N ILE A 108 14.10 -4.25 -6.47
CA ILE A 108 13.46 -3.22 -7.29
C ILE A 108 12.48 -2.38 -6.47
N GLU A 109 11.67 -3.00 -5.62
CA GLU A 109 10.78 -2.29 -4.69
C GLU A 109 11.56 -1.29 -3.82
N HIS A 110 12.67 -1.74 -3.21
CA HIS A 110 13.52 -0.87 -2.38
C HIS A 110 14.17 0.25 -3.21
N TYR A 111 14.62 -0.07 -4.42
CA TYR A 111 15.18 0.95 -5.32
C TYR A 111 14.15 2.01 -5.68
N LEU A 112 12.94 1.61 -6.09
CA LEU A 112 11.85 2.54 -6.41
C LEU A 112 11.49 3.40 -5.19
N HIS A 113 11.40 2.78 -4.01
CA HIS A 113 11.12 3.49 -2.78
C HIS A 113 12.19 4.58 -2.52
N GLY A 114 13.47 4.22 -2.57
CA GLY A 114 14.58 5.18 -2.39
C GLY A 114 14.62 6.25 -3.49
N PHE A 115 14.33 5.88 -4.74
CA PHE A 115 14.29 6.80 -5.89
C PHE A 115 13.25 7.92 -5.69
N PHE A 116 12.06 7.59 -5.25
CA PHE A 116 10.98 8.56 -5.06
C PHE A 116 11.12 9.31 -3.73
N CYS A 117 11.50 8.66 -2.63
CA CYS A 117 11.82 9.34 -1.38
C CYS A 117 12.95 10.37 -1.55
N GLY A 118 14.00 10.03 -2.30
CA GLY A 118 15.10 10.94 -2.59
C GLY A 118 14.71 12.18 -3.42
N ARG A 119 13.51 12.16 -4.02
CA ARG A 119 12.89 13.30 -4.72
C ARG A 119 11.85 14.04 -3.89
N GLY A 120 11.69 13.67 -2.62
CA GLY A 120 10.75 14.32 -1.69
C GLY A 120 9.30 13.92 -1.88
N LEU A 121 9.01 12.78 -2.55
CA LEU A 121 7.66 12.27 -2.69
C LEU A 121 7.29 11.36 -1.51
N ASP A 122 6.04 11.44 -1.07
CA ASP A 122 5.48 10.53 -0.06
C ASP A 122 5.37 9.14 -0.65
N THR A 123 6.26 8.22 -0.26
CA THR A 123 6.37 6.90 -0.87
C THR A 123 5.92 5.81 0.08
N ILE A 124 4.95 5.00 -0.32
CA ILE A 124 4.31 3.99 0.49
C ILE A 124 4.43 2.62 -0.17
N VAL A 125 4.85 1.60 0.62
CA VAL A 125 4.81 0.19 0.19
C VAL A 125 3.48 -0.42 0.61
N PHE A 126 2.64 -0.77 -0.38
CA PHE A 126 1.25 -1.17 -0.21
C PHE A 126 1.07 -2.69 -0.38
N ASP A 127 0.30 -3.30 0.51
CA ASP A 127 0.08 -4.75 0.47
C ASP A 127 -0.99 -5.13 -0.57
N ALA A 128 -0.64 -6.00 -1.50
CA ALA A 128 -1.50 -6.49 -2.59
C ALA A 128 -2.85 -7.05 -2.14
N LYS A 129 -2.96 -7.54 -0.89
CA LYS A 129 -4.23 -8.08 -0.34
C LYS A 129 -5.36 -7.06 -0.30
N TYR A 130 -5.05 -5.76 -0.28
CA TYR A 130 -6.05 -4.70 -0.23
C TYR A 130 -6.61 -4.32 -1.60
N LYS A 131 -5.98 -4.76 -2.72
CA LYS A 131 -6.47 -4.49 -4.08
C LYS A 131 -7.84 -5.13 -4.32
N ILE A 132 -8.00 -6.41 -3.90
CA ILE A 132 -9.23 -7.21 -4.06
C ILE A 132 -9.51 -7.94 -2.72
N PRO A 133 -10.02 -7.23 -1.71
CA PRO A 133 -10.11 -7.74 -0.35
C PRO A 133 -11.11 -8.87 -0.15
N ASP A 134 -12.10 -9.01 -1.02
CA ASP A 134 -13.14 -10.04 -0.98
C ASP A 134 -12.71 -11.39 -1.58
N VAL A 135 -11.59 -11.44 -2.33
CA VAL A 135 -11.04 -12.69 -2.86
C VAL A 135 -9.89 -13.17 -1.99
N VAL A 136 -10.23 -13.87 -0.90
CA VAL A 136 -9.27 -14.38 0.09
C VAL A 136 -8.84 -15.82 -0.17
N GLY A 137 -7.69 -16.20 0.39
CA GLY A 137 -7.17 -17.55 0.39
C GLY A 137 -5.92 -17.74 -0.47
N PRO A 138 -5.11 -18.78 -0.15
CA PRO A 138 -3.89 -19.12 -0.87
C PRO A 138 -4.18 -19.99 -2.11
N GLY A 139 -3.14 -20.20 -2.92
CA GLY A 139 -3.13 -21.14 -4.02
C GLY A 139 -3.45 -20.54 -5.38
N ARG A 140 -3.12 -21.32 -6.44
CA ARG A 140 -3.20 -20.90 -7.83
C ARG A 140 -4.61 -20.51 -8.27
N LYS A 141 -5.62 -21.24 -7.82
CA LYS A 141 -7.04 -20.96 -8.16
C LYS A 141 -7.48 -19.58 -7.66
N GLN A 142 -7.14 -19.24 -6.41
CA GLN A 142 -7.47 -17.94 -5.84
C GLN A 142 -6.65 -16.81 -6.45
N TYR A 143 -5.39 -17.08 -6.82
CA TYR A 143 -4.57 -16.13 -7.56
C TYR A 143 -5.20 -15.77 -8.92
N ILE A 144 -5.63 -16.78 -9.71
CA ILE A 144 -6.30 -16.57 -11.01
C ILE A 144 -7.61 -15.78 -10.78
N LYS A 145 -8.40 -16.16 -9.77
CA LYS A 145 -9.62 -15.44 -9.44
C LYS A 145 -9.38 -13.98 -9.14
N ARG A 146 -8.36 -13.66 -8.31
CA ARG A 146 -7.99 -12.26 -8.03
C ARG A 146 -7.64 -11.49 -9.30
N LYS A 147 -6.83 -12.06 -10.19
CA LYS A 147 -6.47 -11.42 -11.47
C LYS A 147 -7.68 -11.14 -12.34
N ASN A 148 -8.54 -12.12 -12.52
CA ASN A 148 -9.75 -11.94 -13.32
C ASN A 148 -10.67 -10.87 -12.71
N THR A 149 -10.90 -10.94 -11.40
CA THR A 149 -11.71 -9.94 -10.69
C THR A 149 -11.09 -8.53 -10.78
N ALA A 150 -9.76 -8.39 -10.72
CA ALA A 150 -9.10 -7.10 -10.90
C ALA A 150 -9.35 -6.54 -12.32
N ILE A 151 -9.21 -7.37 -13.35
CA ILE A 151 -9.47 -6.97 -14.76
C ILE A 151 -10.93 -6.55 -14.95
N GLU A 152 -11.88 -7.33 -14.44
CA GLU A 152 -13.32 -7.05 -14.53
C GLU A 152 -13.66 -5.72 -13.85
N ARG A 153 -13.21 -5.52 -12.62
CA ARG A 153 -13.45 -4.28 -11.86
C ARG A 153 -12.78 -3.05 -12.47
N ALA A 154 -11.55 -3.20 -12.97
CA ALA A 154 -10.88 -2.10 -13.66
C ALA A 154 -11.64 -1.70 -14.92
N ARG A 155 -12.10 -2.67 -15.72
CA ARG A 155 -12.91 -2.42 -16.91
C ARG A 155 -14.22 -1.72 -16.55
N GLU A 156 -14.97 -2.26 -15.61
CA GLU A 156 -16.22 -1.69 -15.14
C GLU A 156 -16.01 -0.25 -14.66
N TRP A 157 -14.99 -0.02 -13.84
CA TRP A 157 -14.69 1.28 -13.30
C TRP A 157 -14.30 2.30 -14.39
N VAL A 158 -13.48 1.92 -15.37
CA VAL A 158 -13.12 2.79 -16.51
C VAL A 158 -14.36 3.08 -17.37
N THR A 159 -15.25 2.11 -17.55
CA THR A 159 -16.48 2.26 -18.34
C THR A 159 -17.48 3.19 -17.67
N THR A 160 -17.66 3.06 -16.35
CA THR A 160 -18.67 3.81 -15.59
C THR A 160 -18.19 5.21 -15.21
N ASN A 161 -16.90 5.46 -15.18
CA ASN A 161 -16.33 6.76 -14.86
C ASN A 161 -16.10 7.57 -16.14
N SER A 162 -16.95 8.58 -16.37
CA SER A 162 -16.91 9.43 -17.57
C SER A 162 -15.56 10.12 -17.80
N LEU A 163 -14.79 10.41 -16.71
CA LEU A 163 -13.46 11.02 -16.81
C LEU A 163 -12.40 10.07 -17.37
N ASN A 164 -12.67 8.76 -17.36
CA ASN A 164 -11.73 7.71 -17.73
C ASN A 164 -12.15 6.90 -18.97
N SER A 165 -13.32 7.19 -19.54
CA SER A 165 -13.87 6.42 -20.67
C SER A 165 -12.93 6.36 -21.90
N SER A 166 -12.10 7.38 -22.11
CA SER A 166 -11.08 7.40 -23.17
C SER A 166 -10.00 6.31 -23.02
N TRP A 167 -9.81 5.78 -21.81
CA TRP A 167 -8.86 4.69 -21.55
C TRP A 167 -9.41 3.30 -21.84
N LEU A 168 -10.71 3.17 -22.13
CA LEU A 168 -11.36 1.86 -22.29
C LEU A 168 -10.78 1.06 -23.47
N ASP A 169 -10.61 1.70 -24.62
CA ASP A 169 -10.05 1.03 -25.81
C ASP A 169 -8.58 0.65 -25.59
N PHE A 170 -7.79 1.53 -24.99
CA PHE A 170 -6.42 1.22 -24.59
C PHE A 170 -6.37 0.00 -23.68
N PHE A 171 -7.18 -0.02 -22.64
CA PHE A 171 -7.24 -1.13 -21.69
C PHE A 171 -7.68 -2.43 -22.35
N ASN A 172 -8.75 -2.39 -23.16
CA ASN A 172 -9.29 -3.58 -23.81
C ASN A 172 -8.35 -4.19 -24.86
N ASN A 173 -7.53 -3.38 -25.52
CA ASN A 173 -6.59 -3.84 -26.53
C ASN A 173 -5.20 -4.18 -25.99
N HIS A 174 -4.90 -3.80 -24.72
CA HIS A 174 -3.58 -4.04 -24.15
C HIS A 174 -3.35 -5.52 -23.81
N LYS A 175 -2.15 -6.06 -24.16
CA LYS A 175 -1.80 -7.47 -23.91
C LYS A 175 -1.67 -7.79 -22.41
N LYS A 176 -1.30 -6.81 -21.59
CA LYS A 176 -1.06 -6.92 -20.15
C LYS A 176 -2.13 -6.18 -19.33
N LYS A 177 -3.39 -6.57 -19.54
CA LYS A 177 -4.54 -6.00 -18.84
C LYS A 177 -4.50 -6.23 -17.34
N ASP A 178 -3.93 -7.35 -16.93
CA ASP A 178 -3.76 -7.73 -15.53
C ASP A 178 -2.84 -6.76 -14.79
N ASP A 179 -1.69 -6.41 -15.39
CA ASP A 179 -0.73 -5.50 -14.77
C ASP A 179 -1.29 -4.05 -14.74
N LEU A 180 -2.00 -3.63 -15.79
CA LEU A 180 -2.75 -2.35 -15.79
C LEU A 180 -3.84 -2.34 -14.69
N ALA A 181 -4.67 -3.37 -14.62
CA ALA A 181 -5.73 -3.47 -13.63
C ALA A 181 -5.19 -3.41 -12.20
N ASP A 182 -4.06 -4.08 -11.95
CA ASP A 182 -3.41 -4.10 -10.64
C ASP A 182 -3.02 -2.70 -10.17
N THR A 183 -2.52 -1.82 -11.07
CA THR A 183 -2.17 -0.44 -10.70
C THR A 183 -3.39 0.41 -10.34
N VAL A 184 -4.48 0.32 -11.10
CA VAL A 184 -5.72 1.07 -10.82
C VAL A 184 -6.38 0.57 -9.54
N MET A 185 -6.51 -0.75 -9.36
CA MET A 185 -7.09 -1.32 -8.14
C MET A 185 -6.27 -0.95 -6.89
N GLN A 186 -4.96 -0.91 -7.01
CA GLN A 186 -4.07 -0.44 -5.94
C GLN A 186 -4.29 1.03 -5.61
N ALA A 187 -4.34 1.90 -6.63
CA ALA A 187 -4.60 3.33 -6.45
C ALA A 187 -5.94 3.56 -5.75
N LEU A 188 -7.01 2.94 -6.24
CA LEU A 188 -8.36 3.08 -5.68
C LEU A 188 -8.45 2.54 -4.25
N ALA A 189 -7.79 1.41 -3.95
CA ALA A 189 -7.73 0.85 -2.61
C ALA A 189 -6.99 1.78 -1.64
N TYR A 190 -5.87 2.37 -2.06
CA TYR A 190 -5.14 3.34 -1.26
C TYR A 190 -5.96 4.60 -1.00
N ILE A 191 -6.54 5.21 -2.03
CA ILE A 191 -7.41 6.39 -1.91
C ILE A 191 -8.61 6.11 -0.98
N GLY A 192 -9.19 4.91 -1.08
CA GLY A 192 -10.28 4.47 -0.20
C GLY A 192 -9.88 4.37 1.28
N GLN A 193 -8.63 4.01 1.57
CA GLN A 193 -8.10 3.94 2.94
C GLN A 193 -7.77 5.32 3.53
N GLN A 194 -7.51 6.34 2.70
CA GLN A 194 -7.26 7.72 3.15
C GLN A 194 -8.54 8.42 3.63
N LYS A 195 -9.72 7.94 3.26
CA LYS A 195 -10.96 8.41 3.87
C LYS A 195 -11.00 7.88 5.31
N PRO A 196 -11.30 8.74 6.31
CA PRO A 196 -11.46 8.26 7.68
C PRO A 196 -12.60 7.24 7.70
N VAL A 197 -12.25 5.97 7.65
CA VAL A 197 -13.15 4.90 8.04
C VAL A 197 -13.32 5.09 9.55
N PRO A 198 -14.55 5.28 10.08
CA PRO A 198 -14.74 5.24 11.52
C PRO A 198 -14.07 3.97 12.00
N GLU A 199 -13.16 4.10 12.96
CA GLU A 199 -12.37 2.99 13.50
C GLU A 199 -13.32 1.95 14.08
N GLN A 200 -13.79 1.04 13.25
CA GLN A 200 -14.20 -0.26 13.72
C GLN A 200 -12.90 -0.97 14.11
N LYS A 201 -12.53 -0.85 15.39
CA LYS A 201 -11.49 -1.70 16.00
C LYS A 201 -11.85 -3.12 15.60
N LYS A 202 -11.15 -3.69 14.60
CA LYS A 202 -11.30 -5.10 14.24
C LYS A 202 -10.96 -5.87 15.49
N LYS A 203 -11.96 -6.44 16.16
CA LYS A 203 -11.73 -7.32 17.29
C LYS A 203 -10.76 -8.39 16.81
N GLU A 204 -9.56 -8.42 17.40
CA GLU A 204 -8.53 -9.41 17.06
C GLU A 204 -9.10 -10.80 17.41
N ILE A 205 -9.40 -11.61 16.40
CA ILE A 205 -9.89 -12.97 16.62
C ILE A 205 -8.68 -13.82 17.02
N ILE A 206 -8.57 -14.10 18.32
CA ILE A 206 -7.51 -14.93 18.87
C ILE A 206 -7.93 -16.40 18.70
N ARG A 207 -7.27 -17.11 17.79
CA ARG A 207 -7.51 -18.55 17.57
C ARG A 207 -6.78 -19.34 18.67
N PRO A 208 -7.48 -20.11 19.52
CA PRO A 208 -6.86 -20.93 20.54
C PRO A 208 -5.85 -21.94 19.97
N ARG A 209 -4.69 -22.05 20.61
CA ARG A 209 -3.66 -23.03 20.25
C ARG A 209 -3.06 -23.64 21.52
N LYS A 210 -3.15 -24.97 21.63
CA LYS A 210 -2.60 -25.72 22.78
C LYS A 210 -1.11 -25.41 23.00
N PRO A 211 -0.67 -25.12 24.24
CA PRO A 211 0.74 -24.98 24.57
C PRO A 211 1.51 -26.28 24.28
N THR A 212 2.74 -26.17 23.78
CA THR A 212 3.59 -27.35 23.59
C THR A 212 4.17 -27.82 24.91
N PRO A 213 4.52 -29.13 25.07
CA PRO A 213 5.06 -29.68 26.32
C PRO A 213 6.31 -28.95 26.86
N ASN A 214 7.14 -28.41 25.99
CA ASN A 214 8.39 -27.69 26.32
C ASN A 214 8.18 -26.20 26.66
N GLN A 215 6.94 -25.70 26.74
CA GLN A 215 6.64 -24.29 27.07
C GLN A 215 6.61 -24.01 28.59
N ARG A 216 7.07 -24.94 29.43
CA ARG A 216 7.11 -24.70 30.89
C ARG A 216 7.93 -23.47 31.28
N ASP A 217 8.99 -23.15 30.52
CA ASP A 217 9.92 -22.03 30.77
C ASP A 217 9.74 -20.84 29.81
N THR A 218 8.89 -20.97 28.77
CA THR A 218 8.63 -19.90 27.81
C THR A 218 7.31 -19.19 28.09
N LYS A 219 7.24 -17.92 27.68
CA LYS A 219 6.05 -17.09 27.83
C LYS A 219 4.90 -17.62 26.96
N TYR A 220 3.67 -17.60 27.48
CA TYR A 220 2.49 -17.94 26.69
C TYR A 220 2.23 -16.87 25.62
N SER A 221 1.91 -17.32 24.40
CA SER A 221 1.37 -16.46 23.35
C SER A 221 -0.11 -16.14 23.61
N LYS A 222 -0.67 -15.13 22.94
CA LYS A 222 -2.11 -14.84 22.96
C LYS A 222 -2.95 -16.10 22.67
N SER A 223 -2.57 -16.88 21.64
CA SER A 223 -3.26 -18.11 21.26
C SER A 223 -3.16 -19.21 22.32
N ASN A 224 -2.05 -19.31 23.05
CA ASN A 224 -1.93 -20.25 24.15
C ASN A 224 -2.77 -19.83 25.36
N LEU A 225 -2.81 -18.54 25.69
CA LEU A 225 -3.67 -18.01 26.76
C LEU A 225 -5.15 -18.26 26.43
N ALA A 226 -5.57 -18.03 25.19
CA ALA A 226 -6.92 -18.31 24.74
C ALA A 226 -7.26 -19.80 24.86
N TRP A 227 -6.32 -20.70 24.52
CA TRP A 227 -6.54 -22.14 24.64
C TRP A 227 -6.67 -22.56 26.12
N LEU A 228 -5.81 -22.07 27.01
CA LEU A 228 -5.87 -22.35 28.44
C LEU A 228 -7.21 -21.88 29.00
N TRP A 229 -7.66 -20.67 28.65
CA TRP A 229 -8.96 -20.14 29.10
C TRP A 229 -10.14 -21.01 28.64
N SER A 230 -10.08 -21.54 27.42
CA SER A 230 -11.18 -22.39 26.89
C SER A 230 -11.15 -23.84 27.40
N ASN A 231 -10.06 -24.34 27.98
CA ASN A 231 -9.88 -25.76 28.31
C ASN A 231 -9.54 -26.03 29.77
N GLU A 232 -9.25 -25.00 30.58
CA GLU A 232 -8.92 -25.14 32.00
C GLU A 232 -9.97 -24.47 32.87
N GLU A 233 -9.98 -24.79 34.20
CA GLU A 233 -10.89 -24.16 35.15
C GLU A 233 -10.55 -22.67 35.35
N HIS A 234 -11.46 -21.77 35.05
CA HIS A 234 -11.26 -20.32 35.09
C HIS A 234 -10.82 -19.85 36.50
N GLU A 235 -11.38 -20.40 37.58
CA GLU A 235 -11.00 -20.02 38.93
C GLU A 235 -9.58 -20.43 39.30
N LYS A 236 -9.06 -21.49 38.72
CA LYS A 236 -7.68 -21.92 38.86
C LYS A 236 -6.74 -21.00 38.06
N LEU A 237 -7.09 -20.64 36.83
CA LEU A 237 -6.32 -19.71 36.03
C LEU A 237 -6.28 -18.30 36.61
N LYS A 238 -7.37 -17.79 37.19
CA LYS A 238 -7.40 -16.49 37.87
C LYS A 238 -6.40 -16.42 39.05
N LYS A 239 -6.08 -17.54 39.68
CA LYS A 239 -5.11 -17.66 40.78
C LYS A 239 -3.68 -17.94 40.28
N ASP A 240 -3.50 -18.32 38.97
CA ASP A 240 -2.20 -18.61 38.43
C ASP A 240 -1.41 -17.33 38.14
N LYS A 241 -0.31 -17.14 38.89
CA LYS A 241 0.56 -15.96 38.76
C LYS A 241 1.20 -15.82 37.38
N ARG A 242 1.53 -16.96 36.75
CA ARG A 242 2.15 -16.98 35.41
C ARG A 242 1.14 -16.60 34.34
N PHE A 243 -0.05 -17.20 34.37
CA PHE A 243 -1.13 -16.87 33.47
C PHE A 243 -1.44 -15.37 33.53
N ASN A 244 -1.68 -14.83 34.73
CA ASN A 244 -1.98 -13.42 34.92
C ASN A 244 -0.85 -12.48 34.47
N LYS A 245 0.42 -12.86 34.66
CA LYS A 245 1.58 -12.10 34.21
C LYS A 245 1.62 -12.05 32.64
N ASP A 246 1.31 -13.17 32.00
CA ASP A 246 1.34 -13.25 30.55
C ASP A 246 0.09 -12.62 29.91
N VAL A 247 -1.07 -12.64 30.57
CA VAL A 247 -2.25 -11.84 30.18
C VAL A 247 -1.92 -10.35 30.19
N LYS A 248 -1.37 -9.82 31.29
CA LYS A 248 -0.99 -8.40 31.41
C LYS A 248 0.04 -7.93 30.40
N ARG A 249 0.73 -8.83 29.70
CA ARG A 249 1.67 -8.48 28.64
C ARG A 249 0.96 -8.04 27.36
N TYR A 250 -0.24 -8.55 27.11
CA TYR A 250 -0.99 -8.36 25.87
C TYR A 250 -2.28 -7.57 26.04
N PHE A 251 -2.80 -7.52 27.27
CA PHE A 251 -4.05 -6.89 27.63
C PHE A 251 -3.87 -6.08 28.91
N HIS A 252 -4.59 -4.98 29.04
CA HIS A 252 -4.51 -4.16 30.27
C HIS A 252 -5.21 -4.84 31.45
N THR A 253 -6.34 -5.51 31.17
CA THR A 253 -7.12 -6.23 32.18
C THR A 253 -7.46 -7.65 31.75
N LEU A 254 -7.90 -8.47 32.73
CA LEU A 254 -8.40 -9.82 32.46
C LEU A 254 -9.73 -9.77 31.68
N GLU A 255 -10.57 -8.78 31.95
CA GLU A 255 -11.85 -8.56 31.27
C GLU A 255 -11.63 -8.27 29.78
N GLU A 256 -10.63 -7.45 29.46
CA GLU A 256 -10.23 -7.18 28.05
C GLU A 256 -9.80 -8.47 27.35
N PHE A 257 -9.01 -9.32 28.02
CA PHE A 257 -8.61 -10.61 27.50
C PHE A 257 -9.83 -11.53 27.27
N VAL A 258 -10.72 -11.66 28.25
CA VAL A 258 -11.93 -12.51 28.15
C VAL A 258 -12.81 -12.06 27.00
N SER A 259 -13.04 -10.76 26.86
CA SER A 259 -13.81 -10.19 25.73
C SER A 259 -13.17 -10.46 24.37
N ALA A 260 -11.84 -10.56 24.30
CA ALA A 260 -11.12 -10.85 23.06
C ALA A 260 -11.15 -12.34 22.66
N VAL A 261 -11.30 -13.24 23.65
CA VAL A 261 -11.37 -14.70 23.45
C VAL A 261 -12.80 -15.17 23.19
N ASN A 262 -13.78 -14.57 23.88
CA ASN A 262 -15.23 -14.92 23.75
C ASN A 262 -16.02 -13.72 23.21
N PRO A 263 -15.97 -13.42 21.91
CA PRO A 263 -16.66 -12.25 21.35
C PRO A 263 -18.20 -12.34 21.40
N GLN A 264 -18.77 -13.50 21.76
CA GLN A 264 -20.23 -13.66 21.88
C GLN A 264 -20.79 -13.20 23.22
N ASP A 265 -19.96 -13.15 24.29
CA ASP A 265 -20.41 -12.74 25.63
C ASP A 265 -20.37 -11.21 25.85
N ALA A 266 -19.86 -10.44 24.88
CA ALA A 266 -19.73 -9.01 24.99
C ALA A 266 -20.97 -8.20 24.54
N ASN A 267 -22.04 -8.89 24.14
CA ASN A 267 -23.32 -8.30 23.66
C ASN A 267 -24.54 -8.70 24.54
N SER A 268 -24.32 -9.22 25.74
CA SER A 268 -25.38 -9.45 26.72
C SER A 268 -25.43 -8.38 27.81
#